data_3eb50472ddac2408c46c732023b6bb05
#
_entry.id   3eb50472ddac2408c46c732023b6bb05
#
_cell.length_a   1.000
_cell.length_b   1.000
_cell.length_c   1.000
_cell.angle_alpha   90.00
_cell.angle_beta   90.00
_cell.angle_gamma   90.00
#
_symmetry.space_group_name_H-M   'P 1'
#
loop_
_entity.id
_entity.type
_entity.pdbx_description
1 polymer ?
#
loop_
_entity_poly.entity_id
_entity_poly.type
_entity_poly.pdbx_seq_one_letter_code
_entity_poly.pdbx_strand_id
1 'polypeptide(L)'
;MPGSSFLRICSTRLLFILLGMLLLSPSVNAQGSGRSSTGTGGIHVIQGYIFFPSGRKADGTIIVKLTSLQYAELQVIPDSSGAFTFSQLAPGSYTVIVNAGNDYELYSESILLESQVDLSRMGVRLPPNPQRQTVMAHLQLKMRAGAKPGVVSAALAAVPDKARKLYERGLEEARSENPAKAANTLKEAVTLYPNFPLALNELGVQYLKLRQVTKAVEVLKEACKLSPEAAPARLNLGIALLETRQFAPAEEQLRESLKLNSSSATAHMYLGITLLRQTKFDEAEKELLVATQANAAQLGMANYYLAGLYWRKKDYNRAVEQLEKYLASTPNAPDAERVRATIADFRGRITPNN
;
A
#
# COMPACT_ATOMS: atom_id res chain seq x y z
N MET A 1 -52.45 3.53 40.86
CA MET A 1 -52.05 3.36 42.31
C MET A 1 -50.88 2.41 42.36
N PRO A 2 -50.00 2.59 43.28
CA PRO A 2 -48.83 3.52 43.36
C PRO A 2 -47.57 2.62 43.44
N GLY A 3 -46.47 3.14 43.36
CA GLY A 3 -45.51 3.76 44.19
C GLY A 3 -44.13 3.67 43.54
N SER A 4 -43.49 4.75 43.34
CA SER A 4 -42.53 5.48 44.17
C SER A 4 -41.37 4.68 44.71
N SER A 5 -40.18 5.12 44.31
CA SER A 5 -39.07 5.53 45.18
C SER A 5 -37.82 5.75 44.36
N PHE A 6 -37.45 6.91 44.08
CA PHE A 6 -36.34 7.71 44.63
C PHE A 6 -35.17 6.90 45.20
N LEU A 7 -34.03 7.01 44.56
CA LEU A 7 -32.78 7.18 45.30
C LEU A 7 -31.78 8.00 44.45
N ARG A 8 -31.60 9.24 44.91
CA ARG A 8 -30.47 10.10 44.57
C ARG A 8 -29.24 9.54 45.26
N ILE A 9 -28.15 9.39 44.53
CA ILE A 9 -26.82 9.33 45.13
C ILE A 9 -25.92 10.35 44.42
N CYS A 10 -25.66 11.32 45.13
CA CYS A 10 -24.58 12.28 45.27
C CYS A 10 -23.38 12.11 44.33
N SER A 11 -23.17 13.19 43.60
CA SER A 11 -21.94 13.53 42.92
C SER A 11 -20.79 13.76 43.91
N THR A 12 -19.71 13.07 43.77
CA THR A 12 -18.39 13.49 44.27
C THR A 12 -17.48 13.71 43.07
N ARG A 13 -17.29 14.95 42.71
CA ARG A 13 -16.24 15.42 41.81
C ARG A 13 -14.91 15.21 42.52
N LEU A 14 -14.14 14.25 42.06
CA LEU A 14 -12.71 14.14 42.38
C LEU A 14 -11.95 14.88 41.29
N LEU A 15 -11.54 16.10 41.65
CA LEU A 15 -10.67 16.97 40.85
C LEU A 15 -9.22 16.41 40.96
N PHE A 16 -8.78 15.58 39.98
CA PHE A 16 -7.38 15.29 39.85
C PHE A 16 -6.69 16.43 39.09
N ILE A 17 -6.02 17.28 39.84
CA ILE A 17 -5.01 18.21 39.33
C ILE A 17 -3.79 17.34 38.97
N LEU A 18 -3.69 16.91 37.70
CA LEU A 18 -2.49 16.37 37.17
C LEU A 18 -1.58 17.54 36.82
N LEU A 19 -0.63 17.79 37.71
CA LEU A 19 0.48 18.70 37.48
C LEU A 19 1.30 18.17 36.31
N GLY A 20 1.05 18.72 35.10
CA GLY A 20 1.81 18.41 33.91
C GLY A 20 3.24 18.91 34.06
N MET A 21 4.15 18.05 34.48
CA MET A 21 5.56 18.26 34.22
C MET A 21 5.78 18.15 32.70
N LEU A 22 5.83 19.31 32.05
CA LEU A 22 6.37 19.45 30.70
C LEU A 22 7.85 19.08 30.78
N LEU A 23 8.18 17.82 30.56
CA LEU A 23 9.53 17.43 30.23
C LEU A 23 9.78 17.93 28.79
N LEU A 24 10.38 19.11 28.70
CA LEU A 24 11.03 19.59 27.50
C LEU A 24 12.16 18.61 27.16
N SER A 25 11.87 17.65 26.31
CA SER A 25 12.91 16.82 25.68
C SER A 25 13.74 17.74 24.79
N PRO A 26 15.06 17.79 24.92
CA PRO A 26 15.87 18.58 24.02
C PRO A 26 15.76 18.00 22.60
N SER A 27 15.12 18.73 21.70
CA SER A 27 15.15 18.43 20.26
C SER A 27 16.57 18.72 19.77
N VAL A 28 17.32 17.70 19.44
CA VAL A 28 18.63 17.85 18.82
C VAL A 28 18.39 18.15 17.32
N ASN A 29 18.49 19.41 16.97
CA ASN A 29 18.47 19.85 15.58
C ASN A 29 19.81 19.56 14.92
N ALA A 30 19.86 18.57 14.04
CA ALA A 30 20.99 18.34 13.16
C ALA A 30 20.85 19.19 11.91
N GLN A 31 21.53 20.32 11.86
CA GLN A 31 21.71 21.10 10.63
C GLN A 31 22.90 20.52 9.86
N GLY A 32 22.66 20.02 8.66
CA GLY A 32 23.75 19.62 7.76
C GLY A 32 23.25 18.79 6.57
N SER A 33 23.69 19.18 5.41
CA SER A 33 23.52 18.51 4.13
C SER A 33 23.56 16.97 4.22
N GLY A 34 22.41 16.31 4.20
CA GLY A 34 22.27 14.87 3.88
C GLY A 34 22.99 13.85 4.77
N ARG A 35 23.72 14.25 5.81
CA ARG A 35 24.41 13.35 6.73
C ARG A 35 24.12 13.71 8.19
N SER A 36 23.11 13.08 8.74
CA SER A 36 22.85 13.14 10.17
C SER A 36 23.71 12.09 10.90
N SER A 37 24.50 12.53 11.89
CA SER A 37 25.29 11.67 12.79
C SER A 37 24.54 11.30 14.06
N THR A 38 23.27 11.63 14.18
CA THR A 38 22.48 11.40 15.39
C THR A 38 21.69 10.10 15.27
N GLY A 39 21.99 9.14 16.10
CA GLY A 39 21.36 7.83 16.17
C GLY A 39 20.99 7.45 17.61
N THR A 40 20.43 6.28 17.78
CA THR A 40 20.04 5.72 19.08
C THR A 40 21.09 4.78 19.67
N GLY A 41 22.34 4.83 19.15
CA GLY A 41 23.48 4.07 19.65
C GLY A 41 23.65 2.67 19.07
N GLY A 42 23.02 2.38 17.93
CA GLY A 42 23.11 1.09 17.24
C GLY A 42 23.91 1.15 15.94
N ILE A 43 23.71 0.12 15.10
CA ILE A 43 24.43 -0.06 13.82
C ILE A 43 23.51 -0.01 12.60
N HIS A 44 22.17 0.07 12.82
CA HIS A 44 21.19 0.01 11.73
C HIS A 44 20.98 1.37 11.08
N VAL A 45 20.42 1.34 9.87
CA VAL A 45 20.18 2.52 9.05
C VAL A 45 18.76 2.47 8.49
N ILE A 46 18.02 3.58 8.61
CA ILE A 46 16.81 3.85 7.86
C ILE A 46 17.11 4.99 6.89
N GLN A 47 16.92 4.76 5.61
CA GLN A 47 17.07 5.77 4.57
C GLN A 47 15.78 5.84 3.75
N GLY A 48 15.57 6.92 2.99
CA GLY A 48 14.41 6.99 2.14
C GLY A 48 14.43 8.14 1.17
N TYR A 49 13.39 8.19 0.35
CA TYR A 49 13.16 9.22 -0.65
C TYR A 49 11.73 9.72 -0.55
N ILE A 50 11.55 11.03 -0.71
CA ILE A 50 10.26 11.69 -0.73
C ILE A 50 9.88 12.01 -2.17
N PHE A 51 8.72 11.54 -2.59
CA PHE A 51 8.18 11.77 -3.91
C PHE A 51 6.96 12.69 -3.84
N PHE A 52 7.02 13.81 -4.57
CA PHE A 52 5.91 14.74 -4.70
C PHE A 52 5.10 14.42 -5.95
N PRO A 53 3.76 14.47 -5.89
CA PRO A 53 2.89 14.22 -7.05
C PRO A 53 3.16 15.17 -8.22
N SER A 54 3.67 16.38 -7.93
CA SER A 54 3.97 17.43 -8.91
C SER A 54 5.38 17.37 -9.49
N GLY A 55 6.22 16.40 -9.10
CA GLY A 55 7.65 16.40 -9.44
C GLY A 55 8.43 17.54 -8.78
N ARG A 56 7.83 18.27 -7.81
CA ARG A 56 8.51 19.30 -7.03
C ARG A 56 9.71 18.70 -6.30
N LYS A 57 10.82 19.45 -6.26
CA LYS A 57 11.97 19.10 -5.42
C LYS A 57 11.66 19.36 -3.94
N ALA A 58 12.27 18.58 -3.06
CA ALA A 58 12.22 18.81 -1.64
C ALA A 58 12.88 20.15 -1.31
N ASP A 59 12.33 20.87 -0.36
CA ASP A 59 12.87 22.13 0.15
C ASP A 59 13.09 22.06 1.66
N GLY A 60 13.79 23.03 2.22
CA GLY A 60 14.15 23.07 3.63
C GLY A 60 12.98 23.21 4.63
N THR A 61 11.74 23.24 4.16
CA THR A 61 10.54 23.29 5.00
C THR A 61 10.03 21.91 5.39
N ILE A 62 10.56 20.85 4.74
CA ILE A 62 10.15 19.48 4.99
C ILE A 62 10.95 18.91 6.14
N ILE A 63 10.26 18.31 7.09
CA ILE A 63 10.89 17.65 8.23
C ILE A 63 10.47 16.18 8.20
N VAL A 64 11.47 15.30 8.16
CA VAL A 64 11.29 13.86 8.38
C VAL A 64 11.60 13.57 9.84
N LYS A 65 10.64 12.98 10.53
CA LYS A 65 10.76 12.55 11.92
C LYS A 65 10.87 11.05 12.00
N LEU A 66 11.71 10.58 12.92
CA LEU A 66 11.78 9.18 13.31
C LEU A 66 11.40 9.08 14.78
N THR A 67 10.29 8.45 15.07
CA THR A 67 9.77 8.26 16.43
C THR A 67 9.88 6.80 16.86
N SER A 68 10.09 6.58 18.15
CA SER A 68 10.11 5.26 18.77
C SER A 68 9.56 5.35 20.19
N LEU A 69 9.00 4.26 20.71
CA LEU A 69 8.58 4.18 22.11
C LEU A 69 9.76 4.13 23.09
N GLN A 70 10.95 3.73 22.63
CA GLN A 70 12.11 3.46 23.46
C GLN A 70 13.20 4.55 23.37
N TYR A 71 13.18 5.36 22.31
CA TYR A 71 14.24 6.31 22.01
C TYR A 71 13.67 7.70 21.75
N ALA A 72 14.51 8.72 21.93
CA ALA A 72 14.13 10.10 21.62
C ALA A 72 13.81 10.28 20.13
N GLU A 73 12.91 11.21 19.83
CA GLU A 73 12.56 11.60 18.47
C GLU A 73 13.79 12.16 17.74
N LEU A 74 14.07 11.63 16.56
CA LEU A 74 15.09 12.15 15.65
C LEU A 74 14.43 12.90 14.50
N GLN A 75 15.09 13.93 13.99
CA GLN A 75 14.60 14.72 12.87
C GLN A 75 15.71 14.94 11.86
N VAL A 76 15.34 14.93 10.56
CA VAL A 76 16.24 15.24 9.47
C VAL A 76 15.53 16.07 8.41
N ILE A 77 16.24 16.99 7.79
CA ILE A 77 15.77 17.72 6.61
C ILE A 77 16.29 16.96 5.38
N PRO A 78 15.43 16.51 4.46
CA PRO A 78 15.86 15.84 3.25
C PRO A 78 16.65 16.78 2.35
N ASP A 79 17.51 16.22 1.51
CA ASP A 79 18.19 17.00 0.48
C ASP A 79 17.25 17.39 -0.67
N SER A 80 17.76 18.15 -1.65
CA SER A 80 16.98 18.63 -2.80
C SER A 80 16.44 17.51 -3.71
N SER A 81 16.96 16.29 -3.59
CA SER A 81 16.43 15.10 -4.29
C SER A 81 15.32 14.40 -3.50
N GLY A 82 15.05 14.85 -2.27
CA GLY A 82 14.12 14.22 -1.34
C GLY A 82 14.74 13.09 -0.52
N ALA A 83 16.05 12.86 -0.62
CA ALA A 83 16.72 11.81 0.12
C ALA A 83 16.95 12.19 1.59
N PHE A 84 16.74 11.22 2.49
CA PHE A 84 17.01 11.34 3.93
C PHE A 84 17.62 10.07 4.49
N THR A 85 18.35 10.19 5.62
CA THR A 85 19.01 9.05 6.26
C THR A 85 19.08 9.24 7.77
N PHE A 86 18.65 8.22 8.50
CA PHE A 86 18.90 8.04 9.93
C PHE A 86 19.89 6.89 10.11
N SER A 87 20.99 7.13 10.76
CA SER A 87 22.08 6.15 10.97
C SER A 87 22.29 5.88 12.45
N GLN A 88 23.09 4.86 12.77
CA GLN A 88 23.41 4.46 14.14
C GLN A 88 22.17 4.13 14.99
N LEU A 89 21.18 3.47 14.38
CA LEU A 89 19.94 3.10 15.06
C LEU A 89 20.11 1.77 15.81
N ALA A 90 19.62 1.73 17.04
CA ALA A 90 19.50 0.50 17.82
C ALA A 90 18.34 -0.37 17.29
N PRO A 91 18.32 -1.69 17.57
CA PRO A 91 17.16 -2.51 17.28
C PRO A 91 15.91 -1.97 17.98
N GLY A 92 14.76 -2.06 17.31
CA GLY A 92 13.50 -1.59 17.87
C GLY A 92 12.47 -1.24 16.80
N SER A 93 11.27 -0.88 17.24
CA SER A 93 10.22 -0.40 16.38
C SER A 93 10.31 1.12 16.22
N TYR A 94 10.32 1.56 14.96
CA TYR A 94 10.39 2.96 14.58
C TYR A 94 9.26 3.33 13.67
N THR A 95 8.82 4.59 13.73
CA THR A 95 7.87 5.15 12.78
C THR A 95 8.51 6.35 12.10
N VAL A 96 8.64 6.29 10.78
CA VAL A 96 9.04 7.42 9.93
C VAL A 96 7.80 8.25 9.65
N ILE A 97 7.88 9.54 9.94
CA ILE A 97 6.80 10.52 9.70
C ILE A 97 7.35 11.61 8.79
N VAL A 98 6.71 11.85 7.65
CA VAL A 98 7.06 12.94 6.75
C VAL A 98 5.97 14.00 6.79
N ASN A 99 6.33 15.21 7.24
CA ASN A 99 5.47 16.39 7.21
C ASN A 99 5.99 17.36 6.15
N ALA A 100 5.28 17.44 5.04
CA ALA A 100 5.61 18.31 3.92
C ALA A 100 4.74 19.60 3.89
N GLY A 101 4.18 19.98 5.03
CA GLY A 101 3.35 21.18 5.18
C GLY A 101 1.85 20.91 5.08
N ASN A 102 1.08 22.01 5.07
CA ASN A 102 -0.39 21.94 5.18
C ASN A 102 -1.09 21.38 3.94
N ASP A 103 -0.42 21.34 2.81
CA ASP A 103 -1.00 20.93 1.53
C ASP A 103 -0.91 19.41 1.29
N TYR A 104 -0.13 18.71 2.10
CA TYR A 104 0.10 17.27 1.97
C TYR A 104 -0.47 16.50 3.17
N GLU A 105 -0.92 15.28 2.92
CA GLU A 105 -1.24 14.34 3.99
C GLU A 105 0.03 13.95 4.74
N LEU A 106 -0.13 13.67 6.03
CA LEU A 106 0.96 13.18 6.84
C LEU A 106 1.29 11.75 6.40
N TYR A 107 2.48 11.54 5.87
CA TYR A 107 2.97 10.18 5.58
C TYR A 107 3.52 9.57 6.85
N SER A 108 3.17 8.31 7.13
CA SER A 108 3.77 7.56 8.22
C SER A 108 3.95 6.09 7.84
N GLU A 109 5.11 5.53 8.18
CA GLU A 109 5.45 4.13 7.95
C GLU A 109 6.17 3.56 9.17
N SER A 110 5.75 2.39 9.64
CA SER A 110 6.37 1.70 10.78
C SER A 110 7.39 0.68 10.29
N ILE A 111 8.57 0.69 10.90
CA ILE A 111 9.72 -0.13 10.55
C ILE A 111 10.21 -0.85 11.79
N LEU A 112 10.40 -2.15 11.68
CA LEU A 112 11.02 -2.97 12.71
C LEU A 112 12.49 -3.24 12.34
N LEU A 113 13.41 -2.83 13.22
CA LEU A 113 14.82 -3.23 13.17
C LEU A 113 15.05 -4.33 14.20
N GLU A 114 15.34 -5.53 13.71
CA GLU A 114 15.47 -6.70 14.56
C GLU A 114 16.80 -6.69 15.35
N SER A 115 16.76 -7.15 16.59
CA SER A 115 17.98 -7.43 17.34
C SER A 115 18.65 -8.69 16.83
N GLN A 116 19.96 -8.69 16.69
CA GLN A 116 20.70 -9.92 16.44
C GLN A 116 20.49 -10.89 17.60
N VAL A 117 20.25 -12.16 17.30
CA VAL A 117 20.19 -13.21 18.32
C VAL A 117 21.57 -13.30 19.01
N ASP A 118 21.59 -13.01 20.29
CA ASP A 118 22.81 -13.12 21.08
C ASP A 118 23.15 -14.60 21.35
N LEU A 119 24.00 -15.15 20.51
CA LEU A 119 24.54 -16.51 20.68
C LEU A 119 25.84 -16.56 21.48
N SER A 120 26.26 -15.44 22.11
CA SER A 120 27.49 -15.36 22.88
C SER A 120 27.52 -16.36 24.04
N ARG A 121 26.34 -16.68 24.61
CA ARG A 121 26.20 -17.72 25.64
C ARG A 121 26.49 -19.13 25.14
N MET A 122 26.42 -19.34 23.80
CA MET A 122 26.79 -20.59 23.14
C MET A 122 28.22 -20.57 22.55
N GLY A 123 29.03 -19.54 22.88
CA GLY A 123 30.40 -19.40 22.41
C GLY A 123 30.50 -18.92 20.94
N VAL A 124 29.39 -18.60 20.28
CA VAL A 124 29.36 -18.14 18.90
C VAL A 124 29.26 -16.62 18.87
N ARG A 125 30.33 -15.94 18.41
CA ARG A 125 30.29 -14.49 18.10
C ARG A 125 30.03 -14.29 16.64
N LEU A 126 28.79 -13.90 16.30
CA LEU A 126 28.46 -13.45 14.96
C LEU A 126 28.95 -12.02 14.75
N PRO A 127 29.48 -11.68 13.56
CA PRO A 127 29.79 -10.29 13.24
C PRO A 127 28.52 -9.44 13.27
N PRO A 128 28.60 -8.15 13.63
CA PRO A 128 27.45 -7.26 13.61
C PRO A 128 26.89 -7.17 12.19
N ASN A 129 25.60 -7.43 12.04
CA ASN A 129 24.91 -7.37 10.74
C ASN A 129 24.00 -6.11 10.69
N PRO A 130 24.48 -4.98 10.14
CA PRO A 130 23.71 -3.77 10.06
C PRO A 130 22.55 -3.95 9.07
N GLN A 131 21.31 -3.78 9.54
CA GLN A 131 20.14 -3.72 8.66
C GLN A 131 20.03 -2.33 8.05
N ARG A 132 19.71 -2.29 6.75
CA ARG A 132 19.40 -1.07 6.02
C ARG A 132 17.98 -1.19 5.46
N GLN A 133 17.09 -0.35 5.95
CA GLN A 133 15.72 -0.27 5.49
C GLN A 133 15.53 0.97 4.61
N THR A 134 14.79 0.84 3.52
CA THR A 134 14.55 1.95 2.59
C THR A 134 13.06 2.28 2.55
N VAL A 135 12.73 3.55 2.78
CA VAL A 135 11.37 4.11 2.76
C VAL A 135 11.16 4.90 1.50
N MET A 136 10.04 4.67 0.82
CA MET A 136 9.62 5.41 -0.36
C MET A 136 8.36 6.20 -0.03
N ALA A 137 8.53 7.44 0.45
CA ALA A 137 7.43 8.29 0.89
C ALA A 137 6.75 8.99 -0.29
N HIS A 138 5.69 8.40 -0.80
CA HIS A 138 4.83 9.03 -1.81
C HIS A 138 3.81 9.95 -1.13
N LEU A 139 4.03 11.25 -1.22
CA LEU A 139 3.16 12.25 -0.61
C LEU A 139 1.85 12.37 -1.38
N GLN A 140 0.75 12.52 -0.63
CA GLN A 140 -0.57 12.80 -1.18
C GLN A 140 -0.98 14.22 -0.81
N LEU A 141 -1.60 14.95 -1.74
CA LEU A 141 -2.16 16.27 -1.45
C LEU A 141 -3.40 16.13 -0.56
N LYS A 142 -3.49 16.92 0.50
CA LYS A 142 -4.69 17.01 1.32
C LYS A 142 -5.85 17.55 0.49
N MET A 143 -6.94 16.83 0.46
CA MET A 143 -8.19 17.36 -0.05
C MET A 143 -8.78 18.31 1.00
N ARG A 144 -8.61 19.61 0.78
CA ARG A 144 -9.26 20.63 1.63
C ARG A 144 -10.77 20.58 1.43
N ALA A 145 -11.52 20.24 2.47
CA ALA A 145 -12.95 20.51 2.49
C ALA A 145 -13.18 22.02 2.31
N GLY A 146 -13.71 22.44 1.15
CA GLY A 146 -14.02 23.84 0.85
C GLY A 146 -12.91 24.67 0.21
N ALA A 147 -11.76 24.13 -0.17
CA ALA A 147 -10.74 24.87 -0.90
C ALA A 147 -11.20 25.19 -2.32
N LYS A 148 -11.18 26.48 -2.67
CA LYS A 148 -11.22 26.91 -4.07
C LYS A 148 -10.08 26.21 -4.83
N PRO A 149 -10.32 25.71 -6.05
CA PRO A 149 -9.34 24.91 -6.77
C PRO A 149 -8.13 25.79 -7.18
N GLY A 150 -7.04 25.64 -6.46
CA GLY A 150 -5.80 26.40 -6.69
C GLY A 150 -4.58 25.56 -7.07
N VAL A 151 -4.61 24.24 -6.88
CA VAL A 151 -3.55 23.34 -7.37
C VAL A 151 -4.21 22.16 -8.05
N VAL A 152 -4.62 22.39 -9.26
CA VAL A 152 -5.04 21.33 -10.18
C VAL A 152 -3.77 20.57 -10.55
N SER A 153 -3.74 19.25 -10.32
CA SER A 153 -2.73 18.36 -10.92
C SER A 153 -2.55 18.77 -12.39
N ALA A 154 -1.31 18.85 -12.88
CA ALA A 154 -1.06 19.21 -14.28
C ALA A 154 -1.93 18.40 -15.26
N ALA A 155 -2.26 17.15 -14.89
CA ALA A 155 -3.17 16.27 -15.63
C ALA A 155 -4.62 16.77 -15.65
N LEU A 156 -5.05 17.63 -14.71
CA LEU A 156 -6.40 18.20 -14.63
C LEU A 156 -6.46 19.65 -15.11
N ALA A 157 -5.30 20.30 -15.33
CA ALA A 157 -5.24 21.72 -15.70
C ALA A 157 -5.93 22.02 -17.04
N ALA A 158 -5.87 21.10 -18.00
CA ALA A 158 -6.52 21.21 -19.31
C ALA A 158 -7.97 20.73 -19.33
N VAL A 159 -8.48 20.16 -18.22
CA VAL A 159 -9.82 19.60 -18.13
C VAL A 159 -10.82 20.71 -17.83
N PRO A 160 -11.90 20.86 -18.63
CA PRO A 160 -12.95 21.83 -18.35
C PRO A 160 -13.56 21.64 -16.96
N ASP A 161 -13.81 22.73 -16.25
CA ASP A 161 -14.30 22.71 -14.85
C ASP A 161 -15.51 21.80 -14.62
N LYS A 162 -16.45 21.78 -15.57
CA LYS A 162 -17.64 20.92 -15.47
C LYS A 162 -17.27 19.44 -15.51
N ALA A 163 -16.37 19.04 -16.41
CA ALA A 163 -15.90 17.66 -16.52
C ALA A 163 -15.09 17.25 -15.30
N ARG A 164 -14.24 18.18 -14.78
CA ARG A 164 -13.48 17.97 -13.56
C ARG A 164 -14.38 17.74 -12.35
N LYS A 165 -15.40 18.58 -12.13
CA LYS A 165 -16.38 18.41 -11.04
C LYS A 165 -17.12 17.07 -11.11
N LEU A 166 -17.49 16.63 -12.32
CA LEU A 166 -18.09 15.31 -12.52
C LEU A 166 -17.10 14.18 -12.16
N TYR A 167 -15.85 14.31 -12.55
CA TYR A 167 -14.81 13.34 -12.19
C TYR A 167 -14.62 13.26 -10.67
N GLU A 168 -14.45 14.40 -9.98
CA GLU A 168 -14.32 14.48 -8.52
C GLU A 168 -15.52 13.86 -7.80
N ARG A 169 -16.74 14.15 -8.28
CA ARG A 169 -17.95 13.54 -7.77
C ARG A 169 -17.99 12.02 -8.02
N GLY A 170 -17.58 11.58 -9.19
CA GLY A 170 -17.51 10.14 -9.51
C GLY A 170 -16.53 9.40 -8.60
N LEU A 171 -15.39 10.02 -8.26
CA LEU A 171 -14.45 9.47 -7.27
C LEU A 171 -15.07 9.36 -5.87
N GLU A 172 -15.83 10.34 -5.44
CA GLU A 172 -16.51 10.31 -4.13
C GLU A 172 -17.59 9.21 -4.09
N GLU A 173 -18.37 9.07 -5.18
CA GLU A 173 -19.34 8.00 -5.31
C GLU A 173 -18.69 6.61 -5.36
N ALA A 174 -17.48 6.50 -5.94
CA ALA A 174 -16.67 5.27 -5.94
C ALA A 174 -16.15 4.90 -4.55
N ARG A 175 -15.75 5.90 -3.74
CA ARG A 175 -15.34 5.72 -2.34
C ARG A 175 -16.51 5.30 -1.45
N SER A 176 -17.71 5.81 -1.74
CA SER A 176 -18.95 5.43 -1.05
C SER A 176 -19.49 4.06 -1.48
N GLU A 177 -18.65 3.24 -2.10
CA GLU A 177 -19.00 1.88 -2.57
C GLU A 177 -20.25 1.80 -3.46
N ASN A 178 -20.50 2.84 -4.23
CA ASN A 178 -21.59 2.88 -5.21
C ASN A 178 -21.05 2.88 -6.65
N PRO A 179 -20.54 1.74 -7.14
CA PRO A 179 -19.92 1.68 -8.46
C PRO A 179 -20.85 2.00 -9.62
N ALA A 180 -22.15 1.75 -9.48
CA ALA A 180 -23.11 2.05 -10.52
C ALA A 180 -23.32 3.56 -10.71
N LYS A 181 -23.43 4.29 -9.61
CA LYS A 181 -23.57 5.74 -9.62
C LYS A 181 -22.28 6.40 -10.10
N ALA A 182 -21.13 5.96 -9.54
CA ALA A 182 -19.82 6.44 -9.96
C ALA A 182 -19.59 6.24 -11.47
N ALA A 183 -19.93 5.06 -12.02
CA ALA A 183 -19.80 4.79 -13.45
C ALA A 183 -20.65 5.75 -14.30
N ASN A 184 -21.88 6.05 -13.88
CA ASN A 184 -22.74 7.00 -14.59
C ASN A 184 -22.15 8.41 -14.58
N THR A 185 -21.75 8.90 -13.41
CA THR A 185 -21.14 10.25 -13.24
C THR A 185 -19.83 10.37 -14.01
N LEU A 186 -18.96 9.35 -13.97
CA LEU A 186 -17.70 9.32 -14.73
C LEU A 186 -17.96 9.25 -16.24
N LYS A 187 -18.98 8.51 -16.68
CA LYS A 187 -19.40 8.49 -18.08
C LYS A 187 -19.84 9.88 -18.57
N GLU A 188 -20.57 10.63 -17.74
CA GLU A 188 -20.91 12.03 -18.06
C GLU A 188 -19.66 12.89 -18.19
N ALA A 189 -18.67 12.73 -17.31
CA ALA A 189 -17.40 13.43 -17.38
C ALA A 189 -16.66 13.16 -18.70
N VAL A 190 -16.56 11.88 -19.10
CA VAL A 190 -15.92 11.45 -20.35
C VAL A 190 -16.70 11.90 -21.57
N THR A 191 -18.03 11.91 -21.50
CA THR A 191 -18.87 12.41 -22.60
C THR A 191 -18.65 13.91 -22.82
N LEU A 192 -18.50 14.67 -21.73
CA LEU A 192 -18.24 16.11 -21.79
C LEU A 192 -16.81 16.43 -22.23
N TYR A 193 -15.85 15.63 -21.86
CA TYR A 193 -14.44 15.77 -22.23
C TYR A 193 -13.83 14.40 -22.56
N PRO A 194 -13.88 13.95 -23.83
CA PRO A 194 -13.40 12.62 -24.23
C PRO A 194 -11.92 12.37 -23.98
N ASN A 195 -11.08 13.41 -24.05
CA ASN A 195 -9.63 13.32 -23.79
C ASN A 195 -9.30 13.38 -22.30
N PHE A 196 -9.98 12.52 -21.51
CA PHE A 196 -9.81 12.51 -20.06
C PHE A 196 -9.33 11.13 -19.55
N PRO A 197 -8.03 10.81 -19.69
CA PRO A 197 -7.51 9.48 -19.36
C PRO A 197 -7.73 9.06 -17.91
N LEU A 198 -7.70 10.01 -16.95
CA LEU A 198 -7.98 9.71 -15.54
C LEU A 198 -9.43 9.26 -15.33
N ALA A 199 -10.40 9.96 -15.96
CA ALA A 199 -11.82 9.59 -15.84
C ALA A 199 -12.11 8.28 -16.56
N LEU A 200 -11.48 8.03 -17.72
CA LEU A 200 -11.60 6.76 -18.44
C LEU A 200 -11.04 5.60 -17.63
N ASN A 201 -9.88 5.77 -17.00
CA ASN A 201 -9.31 4.74 -16.13
C ASN A 201 -10.24 4.42 -14.96
N GLU A 202 -10.74 5.44 -14.27
CA GLU A 202 -11.63 5.22 -13.14
C GLU A 202 -12.97 4.61 -13.56
N LEU A 203 -13.53 5.04 -14.68
CA LEU A 203 -14.71 4.43 -15.28
C LEU A 203 -14.49 2.95 -15.58
N GLY A 204 -13.32 2.59 -16.10
CA GLY A 204 -12.92 1.21 -16.33
C GLY A 204 -12.89 0.38 -15.04
N VAL A 205 -12.37 0.94 -13.95
CA VAL A 205 -12.38 0.32 -12.62
C VAL A 205 -13.81 0.09 -12.13
N GLN A 206 -14.71 1.08 -12.29
CA GLN A 206 -16.10 0.91 -11.89
C GLN A 206 -16.82 -0.15 -12.76
N TYR A 207 -16.53 -0.23 -14.05
CA TYR A 207 -17.07 -1.30 -14.90
C TYR A 207 -16.56 -2.69 -14.49
N LEU A 208 -15.30 -2.82 -14.06
CA LEU A 208 -14.79 -4.08 -13.50
C LEU A 208 -15.55 -4.48 -12.23
N LYS A 209 -15.77 -3.54 -11.31
CA LYS A 209 -16.58 -3.78 -10.10
C LYS A 209 -18.01 -4.22 -10.44
N LEU A 210 -18.60 -3.66 -11.48
CA LEU A 210 -19.93 -4.00 -11.96
C LEU A 210 -19.99 -5.26 -12.85
N ARG A 211 -18.87 -5.96 -13.03
CA ARG A 211 -18.74 -7.12 -13.94
C ARG A 211 -19.08 -6.81 -15.41
N GLN A 212 -19.03 -5.54 -15.80
CA GLN A 212 -19.21 -5.10 -17.19
C GLN A 212 -17.85 -5.07 -17.91
N VAL A 213 -17.20 -6.23 -17.95
CA VAL A 213 -15.77 -6.35 -18.31
C VAL A 213 -15.47 -5.89 -19.73
N THR A 214 -16.36 -6.15 -20.68
CA THR A 214 -16.21 -5.68 -22.09
C THR A 214 -16.14 -4.16 -22.16
N LYS A 215 -17.03 -3.46 -21.44
CA LYS A 215 -16.99 -1.98 -21.38
C LYS A 215 -15.72 -1.48 -20.68
N ALA A 216 -15.26 -2.19 -19.66
CA ALA A 216 -14.00 -1.86 -19.01
C ALA A 216 -12.84 -1.93 -20.00
N VAL A 217 -12.73 -3.00 -20.80
CA VAL A 217 -11.69 -3.13 -21.82
C VAL A 217 -11.70 -1.95 -22.81
N GLU A 218 -12.90 -1.56 -23.28
CA GLU A 218 -13.05 -0.46 -24.25
C GLU A 218 -12.51 0.87 -23.70
N VAL A 219 -12.99 1.27 -22.51
CA VAL A 219 -12.61 2.57 -21.92
C VAL A 219 -11.15 2.57 -21.43
N LEU A 220 -10.64 1.44 -20.93
CA LEU A 220 -9.24 1.31 -20.50
C LEU A 220 -8.27 1.32 -21.68
N LYS A 221 -8.63 0.73 -22.83
CA LYS A 221 -7.84 0.87 -24.05
C LYS A 221 -7.71 2.33 -24.46
N GLU A 222 -8.81 3.09 -24.41
CA GLU A 222 -8.76 4.52 -24.73
C GLU A 222 -7.95 5.30 -23.70
N ALA A 223 -8.07 4.98 -22.40
CA ALA A 223 -7.23 5.56 -21.36
C ALA A 223 -5.72 5.35 -21.62
N CYS A 224 -5.33 4.12 -21.98
CA CYS A 224 -3.94 3.79 -22.31
C CYS A 224 -3.43 4.47 -23.58
N LYS A 225 -4.33 4.67 -24.58
CA LYS A 225 -4.00 5.38 -25.81
C LYS A 225 -3.75 6.87 -25.56
N LEU A 226 -4.58 7.51 -24.72
CA LEU A 226 -4.45 8.92 -24.36
C LEU A 226 -3.28 9.18 -23.40
N SER A 227 -2.93 8.21 -22.55
CA SER A 227 -1.83 8.30 -21.59
C SER A 227 -1.03 7.00 -21.56
N PRO A 228 -0.12 6.81 -22.52
CA PRO A 228 0.67 5.56 -22.64
C PRO A 228 1.54 5.25 -21.41
N GLU A 229 1.90 6.27 -20.64
CA GLU A 229 2.75 6.17 -19.44
C GLU A 229 1.95 5.99 -18.13
N ALA A 230 0.63 5.83 -18.23
CA ALA A 230 -0.21 5.61 -17.06
C ALA A 230 -0.16 4.14 -16.61
N ALA A 231 0.78 3.80 -15.71
CA ALA A 231 0.88 2.45 -15.16
C ALA A 231 -0.44 1.90 -14.60
N PRO A 232 -1.29 2.70 -13.87
CA PRO A 232 -2.58 2.22 -13.39
C PRO A 232 -3.55 1.83 -14.49
N ALA A 233 -3.60 2.59 -15.60
CA ALA A 233 -4.50 2.27 -16.71
C ALA A 233 -4.10 0.96 -17.40
N ARG A 234 -2.79 0.73 -17.60
CA ARG A 234 -2.26 -0.53 -18.12
C ARG A 234 -2.54 -1.71 -17.20
N LEU A 235 -2.35 -1.54 -15.89
CA LEU A 235 -2.69 -2.56 -14.90
C LEU A 235 -4.17 -2.94 -15.01
N ASN A 236 -5.06 -1.95 -14.97
CA ASN A 236 -6.50 -2.18 -15.02
C ASN A 236 -6.95 -2.81 -16.36
N LEU A 237 -6.32 -2.40 -17.48
CA LEU A 237 -6.54 -3.03 -18.77
C LEU A 237 -6.10 -4.50 -18.77
N GLY A 238 -4.93 -4.80 -18.19
CA GLY A 238 -4.43 -6.17 -18.02
C GLY A 238 -5.39 -7.03 -17.22
N ILE A 239 -5.95 -6.49 -16.12
CA ILE A 239 -6.98 -7.17 -15.31
C ILE A 239 -8.25 -7.44 -16.14
N ALA A 240 -8.74 -6.43 -16.86
CA ALA A 240 -9.93 -6.58 -17.70
C ALA A 240 -9.73 -7.62 -18.82
N LEU A 241 -8.57 -7.63 -19.45
CA LEU A 241 -8.20 -8.62 -20.48
C LEU A 241 -8.07 -10.03 -19.90
N LEU A 242 -7.52 -10.19 -18.70
CA LEU A 242 -7.48 -11.47 -17.98
C LEU A 242 -8.89 -12.01 -17.70
N GLU A 243 -9.81 -11.17 -17.26
CA GLU A 243 -11.20 -11.53 -17.00
C GLU A 243 -11.94 -11.96 -18.29
N THR A 244 -11.59 -11.37 -19.43
CA THR A 244 -12.12 -11.76 -20.75
C THR A 244 -11.34 -12.91 -21.39
N ARG A 245 -10.42 -13.56 -20.66
CA ARG A 245 -9.57 -14.67 -21.09
C ARG A 245 -8.63 -14.35 -22.27
N GLN A 246 -8.36 -13.07 -22.48
CA GLN A 246 -7.40 -12.62 -23.48
C GLN A 246 -5.99 -12.59 -22.82
N PHE A 247 -5.42 -13.79 -22.55
CA PHE A 247 -4.26 -13.94 -21.70
C PHE A 247 -2.98 -13.31 -22.26
N ALA A 248 -2.72 -13.44 -23.58
CA ALA A 248 -1.51 -12.86 -24.16
C ALA A 248 -1.55 -11.32 -24.17
N PRO A 249 -2.65 -10.65 -24.60
CA PRO A 249 -2.78 -9.20 -24.42
C PRO A 249 -2.74 -8.75 -22.95
N ALA A 250 -3.30 -9.54 -22.01
CA ALA A 250 -3.25 -9.22 -20.58
C ALA A 250 -1.80 -9.22 -20.07
N GLU A 251 -1.02 -10.24 -20.42
CA GLU A 251 0.42 -10.32 -20.08
C GLU A 251 1.18 -9.10 -20.59
N GLU A 252 0.95 -8.71 -21.86
CA GLU A 252 1.59 -7.53 -22.43
C GLU A 252 1.31 -6.27 -21.62
N GLN A 253 0.04 -5.98 -21.32
CA GLN A 253 -0.32 -4.77 -20.57
C GLN A 253 0.21 -4.79 -19.13
N LEU A 254 0.23 -5.95 -18.48
CA LEU A 254 0.76 -6.10 -17.12
C LEU A 254 2.29 -5.92 -17.10
N ARG A 255 3.01 -6.44 -18.07
CA ARG A 255 4.45 -6.21 -18.22
C ARG A 255 4.77 -4.74 -18.51
N GLU A 256 3.99 -4.09 -19.38
CA GLU A 256 4.14 -2.64 -19.62
C GLU A 256 3.84 -1.83 -18.36
N SER A 257 2.82 -2.20 -17.56
CA SER A 257 2.56 -1.57 -16.26
C SER A 257 3.76 -1.72 -15.31
N LEU A 258 4.40 -2.88 -15.27
CA LEU A 258 5.58 -3.13 -14.44
C LEU A 258 6.84 -2.41 -14.93
N LYS A 259 7.00 -2.18 -16.23
CA LYS A 259 8.08 -1.30 -16.74
C LYS A 259 7.95 0.12 -16.22
N LEU A 260 6.71 0.62 -16.10
CA LEU A 260 6.41 1.96 -15.60
C LEU A 260 6.43 2.05 -14.06
N ASN A 261 6.04 0.97 -13.38
CA ASN A 261 6.06 0.85 -11.92
C ASN A 261 6.45 -0.58 -11.52
N SER A 262 7.74 -0.84 -11.41
CA SER A 262 8.30 -2.14 -11.08
C SER A 262 8.03 -2.61 -9.65
N SER A 263 7.54 -1.75 -8.76
CA SER A 263 7.22 -2.10 -7.37
C SER A 263 5.74 -2.46 -7.15
N SER A 264 4.94 -2.49 -8.21
CA SER A 264 3.50 -2.77 -8.10
C SER A 264 3.23 -4.24 -7.80
N ALA A 265 3.08 -4.58 -6.52
CA ALA A 265 2.76 -5.94 -6.09
C ALA A 265 1.44 -6.45 -6.69
N THR A 266 0.45 -5.58 -6.91
CA THR A 266 -0.79 -5.92 -7.61
C THR A 266 -0.53 -6.32 -9.06
N ALA A 267 0.34 -5.60 -9.77
CA ALA A 267 0.70 -5.95 -11.15
C ALA A 267 1.44 -7.28 -11.21
N HIS A 268 2.38 -7.54 -10.31
CA HIS A 268 3.05 -8.84 -10.18
C HIS A 268 2.05 -9.97 -9.90
N MET A 269 1.11 -9.77 -8.99
CA MET A 269 0.08 -10.77 -8.70
C MET A 269 -0.76 -11.11 -9.94
N TYR A 270 -1.29 -10.09 -10.63
CA TYR A 270 -2.11 -10.33 -11.82
C TYR A 270 -1.31 -10.88 -13.01
N LEU A 271 -0.03 -10.49 -13.16
CA LEU A 271 0.86 -11.10 -14.13
C LEU A 271 1.08 -12.58 -13.81
N GLY A 272 1.37 -12.93 -12.56
CA GLY A 272 1.50 -14.31 -12.11
C GLY A 272 0.24 -15.13 -12.38
N ILE A 273 -0.95 -14.58 -12.08
CA ILE A 273 -2.23 -15.24 -12.39
C ILE A 273 -2.39 -15.44 -13.90
N THR A 274 -2.04 -14.44 -14.71
CA THR A 274 -2.12 -14.51 -16.17
C THR A 274 -1.20 -15.59 -16.72
N LEU A 275 0.02 -15.68 -16.21
CA LEU A 275 1.02 -16.70 -16.58
C LEU A 275 0.57 -18.12 -16.18
N LEU A 276 -0.10 -18.28 -15.03
CA LEU A 276 -0.74 -19.55 -14.65
C LEU A 276 -1.80 -19.98 -15.67
N ARG A 277 -2.61 -19.04 -16.18
CA ARG A 277 -3.61 -19.32 -17.22
C ARG A 277 -2.99 -19.74 -18.55
N GLN A 278 -1.77 -19.30 -18.81
CA GLN A 278 -0.97 -19.69 -19.97
C GLN A 278 -0.08 -20.91 -19.74
N THR A 279 -0.16 -21.55 -18.57
CA THR A 279 0.69 -22.69 -18.17
C THR A 279 2.19 -22.39 -18.06
N LYS A 280 2.56 -21.11 -17.96
CA LYS A 280 3.94 -20.63 -17.77
C LYS A 280 4.29 -20.67 -16.27
N PHE A 281 4.39 -21.87 -15.71
CA PHE A 281 4.40 -22.06 -14.24
C PHE A 281 5.61 -21.47 -13.54
N ASP A 282 6.80 -21.55 -14.11
CA ASP A 282 8.01 -21.04 -13.45
C ASP A 282 8.10 -19.52 -13.45
N GLU A 283 7.61 -18.87 -14.51
CA GLU A 283 7.47 -17.42 -14.53
C GLU A 283 6.38 -16.96 -13.56
N ALA A 284 5.25 -17.67 -13.53
CA ALA A 284 4.15 -17.38 -12.62
C ALA A 284 4.59 -17.47 -11.14
N GLU A 285 5.39 -18.48 -10.78
CA GLU A 285 5.93 -18.61 -9.41
C GLU A 285 6.77 -17.39 -9.03
N LYS A 286 7.67 -16.95 -9.91
CA LYS A 286 8.51 -15.76 -9.67
C LYS A 286 7.68 -14.52 -9.40
N GLU A 287 6.72 -14.24 -10.28
CA GLU A 287 5.88 -13.05 -10.17
C GLU A 287 4.99 -13.07 -8.91
N LEU A 288 4.40 -14.22 -8.58
CA LEU A 288 3.60 -14.39 -7.38
C LEU A 288 4.43 -14.26 -6.11
N LEU A 289 5.66 -14.79 -6.07
CA LEU A 289 6.57 -14.63 -4.93
C LEU A 289 6.93 -13.16 -4.70
N VAL A 290 7.19 -12.39 -5.75
CA VAL A 290 7.40 -10.93 -5.62
C VAL A 290 6.16 -10.27 -5.03
N ALA A 291 4.97 -10.63 -5.50
CA ALA A 291 3.73 -10.08 -4.97
C ALA A 291 3.53 -10.36 -3.46
N THR A 292 3.97 -11.52 -2.97
CA THR A 292 3.82 -11.88 -1.54
C THR A 292 4.75 -11.11 -0.61
N GLN A 293 5.78 -10.43 -1.12
CA GLN A 293 6.68 -9.60 -0.31
C GLN A 293 6.03 -8.30 0.17
N ALA A 294 4.94 -7.88 -0.43
CA ALA A 294 4.20 -6.71 -0.01
C ALA A 294 3.21 -7.06 1.11
N ASN A 295 3.30 -6.36 2.24
CA ASN A 295 2.49 -6.56 3.45
C ASN A 295 1.02 -6.07 3.30
N ALA A 296 0.38 -6.29 2.16
CA ALA A 296 -1.00 -5.89 1.96
C ALA A 296 -1.93 -7.10 2.10
N ALA A 297 -2.90 -7.02 3.01
CA ALA A 297 -3.96 -8.03 3.18
C ALA A 297 -4.69 -8.36 1.85
N GLN A 298 -4.75 -7.37 0.94
CA GLN A 298 -5.33 -7.50 -0.40
C GLN A 298 -4.55 -8.47 -1.31
N LEU A 299 -3.31 -8.82 -0.96
CA LEU A 299 -2.44 -9.70 -1.74
C LEU A 299 -2.45 -11.16 -1.23
N GLY A 300 -3.28 -11.48 -0.26
CA GLY A 300 -3.48 -12.85 0.19
C GLY A 300 -3.79 -13.82 -0.97
N MET A 301 -4.46 -13.32 -2.02
CA MET A 301 -4.71 -14.09 -3.24
C MET A 301 -3.43 -14.59 -3.94
N ALA A 302 -2.30 -13.88 -3.84
CA ALA A 302 -1.04 -14.37 -4.39
C ALA A 302 -0.62 -15.69 -3.72
N ASN A 303 -0.75 -15.77 -2.39
CA ASN A 303 -0.48 -17.01 -1.64
C ASN A 303 -1.43 -18.14 -2.07
N TYR A 304 -2.71 -17.83 -2.27
CA TYR A 304 -3.69 -18.82 -2.75
C TYR A 304 -3.30 -19.40 -4.12
N TYR A 305 -2.88 -18.57 -5.06
CA TYR A 305 -2.44 -19.01 -6.39
C TYR A 305 -1.10 -19.78 -6.34
N LEU A 306 -0.17 -19.37 -5.47
CA LEU A 306 1.06 -20.13 -5.22
C LEU A 306 0.76 -21.52 -4.68
N ALA A 307 -0.17 -21.64 -3.74
CA ALA A 307 -0.58 -22.93 -3.20
C ALA A 307 -1.11 -23.86 -4.30
N GLY A 308 -1.95 -23.32 -5.19
CA GLY A 308 -2.46 -24.07 -6.36
C GLY A 308 -1.35 -24.54 -7.30
N LEU A 309 -0.31 -23.70 -7.49
CA LEU A 309 0.86 -24.05 -8.29
C LEU A 309 1.68 -25.16 -7.61
N TYR A 310 1.96 -25.05 -6.31
CA TYR A 310 2.70 -26.07 -5.56
C TYR A 310 1.93 -27.39 -5.47
N TRP A 311 0.60 -27.35 -5.34
CA TRP A 311 -0.22 -28.55 -5.45
C TRP A 311 -0.03 -29.26 -6.80
N ARG A 312 0.00 -28.53 -7.90
CA ARG A 312 0.27 -29.12 -9.24
C ARG A 312 1.66 -29.73 -9.32
N LYS A 313 2.65 -29.12 -8.66
CA LYS A 313 4.01 -29.65 -8.55
C LYS A 313 4.12 -30.80 -7.54
N LYS A 314 3.03 -31.21 -6.88
CA LYS A 314 2.96 -32.19 -5.79
C LYS A 314 3.80 -31.82 -4.55
N ASP A 315 4.14 -30.55 -4.41
CA ASP A 315 4.84 -30.01 -3.25
C ASP A 315 3.81 -29.57 -2.20
N TYR A 316 3.29 -30.56 -1.48
CA TYR A 316 2.22 -30.36 -0.49
C TYR A 316 2.71 -29.51 0.68
N ASN A 317 3.99 -29.57 1.06
CA ASN A 317 4.55 -28.76 2.13
C ASN A 317 4.42 -27.27 1.83
N ARG A 318 4.95 -26.85 0.66
CA ARG A 318 4.82 -25.44 0.25
C ARG A 318 3.38 -25.05 -0.04
N ALA A 319 2.56 -25.94 -0.55
CA ALA A 319 1.13 -25.66 -0.74
C ALA A 319 0.41 -25.34 0.57
N VAL A 320 0.64 -26.13 1.62
CA VAL A 320 0.09 -25.90 2.97
C VAL A 320 0.57 -24.55 3.51
N GLU A 321 1.86 -24.29 3.48
CA GLU A 321 2.44 -23.02 3.95
C GLU A 321 1.76 -21.81 3.31
N GLN A 322 1.56 -21.83 2.00
CA GLN A 322 0.93 -20.72 1.30
C GLN A 322 -0.57 -20.59 1.61
N LEU A 323 -1.31 -21.69 1.79
CA LEU A 323 -2.71 -21.65 2.22
C LEU A 323 -2.86 -21.07 3.64
N GLU A 324 -1.94 -21.40 4.55
CA GLU A 324 -1.91 -20.83 5.88
C GLU A 324 -1.66 -19.32 5.86
N LYS A 325 -0.72 -18.85 5.04
CA LYS A 325 -0.48 -17.41 4.80
C LYS A 325 -1.71 -16.70 4.22
N TYR A 326 -2.42 -17.36 3.30
CA TYR A 326 -3.68 -16.85 2.77
C TYR A 326 -4.72 -16.67 3.88
N LEU A 327 -4.96 -17.70 4.71
CA LEU A 327 -5.91 -17.62 5.82
C LEU A 327 -5.50 -16.60 6.89
N ALA A 328 -4.20 -16.44 7.15
CA ALA A 328 -3.70 -15.44 8.09
C ALA A 328 -3.99 -14.01 7.60
N SER A 329 -3.87 -13.76 6.29
CA SER A 329 -4.18 -12.46 5.69
C SER A 329 -5.67 -12.20 5.48
N THR A 330 -6.48 -13.27 5.35
CA THR A 330 -7.91 -13.20 5.07
C THR A 330 -8.71 -14.20 5.91
N PRO A 331 -8.75 -14.05 7.24
CA PRO A 331 -9.32 -15.05 8.15
C PRO A 331 -10.82 -15.28 7.92
N ASN A 332 -11.53 -14.28 7.43
CA ASN A 332 -12.97 -14.30 7.17
C ASN A 332 -13.30 -14.46 5.67
N ALA A 333 -12.36 -15.01 4.88
CA ALA A 333 -12.64 -15.26 3.47
C ALA A 333 -13.84 -16.21 3.30
N PRO A 334 -14.72 -16.00 2.32
CA PRO A 334 -15.90 -16.85 2.11
C PRO A 334 -15.57 -18.34 1.89
N ASP A 335 -14.34 -18.64 1.49
CA ASP A 335 -13.83 -19.99 1.24
C ASP A 335 -12.89 -20.51 2.35
N ALA A 336 -12.77 -19.81 3.49
CA ALA A 336 -11.85 -20.17 4.56
C ALA A 336 -12.02 -21.62 5.05
N GLU A 337 -13.24 -22.08 5.23
CA GLU A 337 -13.50 -23.47 5.65
C GLU A 337 -13.03 -24.48 4.60
N ARG A 338 -13.28 -24.22 3.34
CA ARG A 338 -12.80 -25.08 2.24
C ARG A 338 -11.28 -25.12 2.20
N VAL A 339 -10.64 -23.98 2.42
CA VAL A 339 -9.17 -23.90 2.47
C VAL A 339 -8.62 -24.68 3.67
N ARG A 340 -9.24 -24.60 4.86
CA ARG A 340 -8.85 -25.42 6.03
C ARG A 340 -8.96 -26.91 5.74
N ALA A 341 -10.04 -27.33 5.11
CA ALA A 341 -10.21 -28.73 4.70
C ALA A 341 -9.12 -29.17 3.69
N THR A 342 -8.76 -28.30 2.74
CA THR A 342 -7.68 -28.56 1.78
C THR A 342 -6.32 -28.70 2.47
N ILE A 343 -6.03 -27.86 3.46
CA ILE A 343 -4.81 -27.96 4.28
C ILE A 343 -4.75 -29.32 4.99
N ALA A 344 -5.87 -29.76 5.58
CA ALA A 344 -5.94 -31.06 6.27
C ALA A 344 -5.69 -32.23 5.30
N ASP A 345 -6.28 -32.23 4.09
CA ASP A 345 -6.04 -33.22 3.06
C ASP A 345 -4.55 -33.24 2.64
N PHE A 346 -3.95 -32.08 2.40
CA PHE A 346 -2.55 -32.00 2.01
C PHE A 346 -1.61 -32.49 3.11
N ARG A 347 -1.89 -32.19 4.38
CA ARG A 347 -1.12 -32.71 5.52
C ARG A 347 -1.20 -34.23 5.62
N GLY A 348 -2.36 -34.81 5.34
CA GLY A 348 -2.52 -36.28 5.26
C GLY A 348 -1.69 -36.91 4.13
N ARG A 349 -1.41 -36.20 3.06
CA ARG A 349 -0.55 -36.67 1.96
C ARG A 349 0.95 -36.52 2.24
N ILE A 350 1.32 -35.59 3.16
CA ILE A 350 2.70 -35.38 3.60
C ILE A 350 3.12 -36.47 4.58
N THR A 351 2.23 -36.86 5.48
CA THR A 351 2.46 -37.97 6.42
C THR A 351 2.03 -39.26 5.74
N PRO A 352 2.97 -40.12 5.30
CA PRO A 352 2.58 -41.43 4.77
C PRO A 352 1.82 -42.19 5.90
N ASN A 353 0.67 -42.76 5.55
CA ASN A 353 -0.03 -43.69 6.44
C ASN A 353 0.97 -44.78 6.83
N ASN A 354 1.40 -44.80 8.10
CA ASN A 354 2.09 -45.91 8.70
C ASN A 354 1.11 -47.10 8.85
#